data_e57e3e93b356fc1fe058ca4bc59f71b1
#
_entry.id   e57e3e93b356fc1fe058ca4bc59f71b1
#
_cell.length_a   1.000
_cell.length_b   1.000
_cell.length_c   1.000
_cell.angle_alpha   90.00
_cell.angle_beta   90.00
_cell.angle_gamma   90.00
#
_symmetry.space_group_name_H-M   'P 1'
#
loop_
_entity.id
_entity.type
_entity.pdbx_description
1 polymer ?
#
loop_
_entity_poly.entity_id
_entity_poly.type
_entity_poly.pdbx_seq_one_letter_code
_entity_poly.pdbx_strand_id
1 'polypeptide(L)'
;MSNSPAAFQRFMNYILEPWYKKHGHKKGKNYMDDIGIATKLSEWALHEEMIDDLFDILAEHGLHLKLSKLVFMQSQMDFLGICINKDGVTINPAKIAGITEWPEEITMVKGIRAILGVCGYHRRFIPCFSFIAAPLFRLTRKDIPFVWDKDC
;
A
#
# COMPACT_ATOMS: atom_id res chain seq x y z
N MET A 1 -20.45 7.40 -11.14
CA MET A 1 -19.44 8.21 -10.40
C MET A 1 -18.08 7.50 -10.34
N SER A 2 -17.43 7.23 -11.48
CA SER A 2 -16.15 6.48 -11.53
C SER A 2 -14.90 7.33 -11.21
N ASN A 3 -15.01 8.66 -11.14
CA ASN A 3 -13.86 9.57 -10.93
C ASN A 3 -13.69 10.05 -9.49
N SER A 4 -14.51 9.59 -8.54
CA SER A 4 -14.48 10.03 -7.14
C SER A 4 -13.11 9.81 -6.44
N PRO A 5 -12.47 8.63 -6.55
CA PRO A 5 -11.18 8.39 -5.89
C PRO A 5 -10.07 9.31 -6.40
N ALA A 6 -9.99 9.50 -7.72
CA ALA A 6 -8.97 10.37 -8.32
C ALA A 6 -9.19 11.86 -8.00
N ALA A 7 -10.46 12.29 -7.90
CA ALA A 7 -10.79 13.66 -7.49
C ALA A 7 -10.42 13.91 -6.02
N PHE A 8 -10.74 12.95 -5.14
CA PHE A 8 -10.39 13.02 -3.72
C PHE A 8 -8.87 13.03 -3.51
N GLN A 9 -8.13 12.17 -4.21
CA GLN A 9 -6.65 12.18 -4.14
C GLN A 9 -6.07 13.53 -4.57
N ARG A 10 -6.60 14.16 -5.65
CA ARG A 10 -6.15 15.50 -6.08
C ARG A 10 -6.45 16.56 -5.03
N PHE A 11 -7.63 16.50 -4.42
CA PHE A 11 -8.00 17.40 -3.33
C PHE A 11 -7.06 17.23 -2.13
N MET A 12 -6.80 16.01 -1.68
CA MET A 12 -5.86 15.72 -0.59
C MET A 12 -4.44 16.22 -0.91
N ASN A 13 -3.96 16.02 -2.13
CA ASN A 13 -2.65 16.51 -2.55
C ASN A 13 -2.59 18.03 -2.51
N TYR A 14 -3.67 18.72 -2.89
CA TYR A 14 -3.77 20.18 -2.87
C TYR A 14 -3.74 20.73 -1.45
N ILE A 15 -4.57 20.23 -0.55
CA ILE A 15 -4.63 20.74 0.83
C ILE A 15 -3.39 20.41 1.65
N LEU A 16 -2.72 19.27 1.37
CA LEU A 16 -1.51 18.85 2.07
C LEU A 16 -0.22 19.43 1.47
N GLU A 17 -0.28 20.16 0.36
CA GLU A 17 0.90 20.78 -0.26
C GLU A 17 1.69 21.69 0.70
N PRO A 18 1.06 22.60 1.51
CA PRO A 18 1.77 23.41 2.48
C PRO A 18 2.49 22.58 3.54
N TRP A 19 1.85 21.48 4.00
CA TRP A 19 2.44 20.56 4.96
C TRP A 19 3.69 19.88 4.38
N TYR A 20 3.63 19.41 3.13
CA TYR A 20 4.78 18.81 2.45
C TYR A 20 5.91 19.81 2.19
N LYS A 21 5.59 21.07 1.91
CA LYS A 21 6.59 22.13 1.77
C LYS A 21 7.33 22.39 3.09
N LYS A 22 6.64 22.36 4.23
CA LYS A 22 7.22 22.56 5.56
C LYS A 22 8.03 21.35 6.03
N HIS A 23 7.48 20.15 5.95
CA HIS A 23 8.04 18.94 6.60
C HIS A 23 8.76 18.00 5.64
N GLY A 24 8.52 18.12 4.34
CA GLY A 24 9.14 17.31 3.29
C GLY A 24 8.40 16.00 2.97
N HIS A 25 8.45 15.62 1.70
CA HIS A 25 7.78 14.42 1.18
C HIS A 25 8.33 13.08 1.68
N LYS A 26 9.50 13.08 2.34
CA LYS A 26 10.11 11.84 2.87
C LYS A 26 9.50 11.42 4.20
N LYS A 27 8.98 12.38 4.97
CA LYS A 27 8.46 12.14 6.34
C LYS A 27 6.97 11.83 6.38
N GLY A 28 6.23 12.12 5.32
CA GLY A 28 4.81 11.82 5.22
C GLY A 28 4.39 11.35 3.84
N LYS A 29 3.33 10.56 3.80
CA LYS A 29 2.67 10.10 2.58
C LYS A 29 1.17 10.07 2.79
N ASN A 30 0.43 10.44 1.75
CA ASN A 30 -1.01 10.25 1.71
C ASN A 30 -1.42 9.44 0.49
N TYR A 31 -2.42 8.61 0.67
CA TYR A 31 -3.10 7.92 -0.41
C TYR A 31 -4.58 7.87 -0.06
N MET A 32 -5.37 8.66 -0.79
CA MET A 32 -6.78 8.88 -0.48
C MET A 32 -6.96 9.34 0.98
N ASP A 33 -7.63 8.53 1.79
CA ASP A 33 -7.94 8.74 3.20
C ASP A 33 -6.85 8.23 4.16
N ASP A 34 -5.90 7.45 3.67
CA ASP A 34 -4.78 6.96 4.47
C ASP A 34 -3.63 7.98 4.48
N ILE A 35 -3.24 8.45 5.65
CA ILE A 35 -2.10 9.35 5.84
C ILE A 35 -1.11 8.70 6.82
N GLY A 36 0.13 8.58 6.40
CA GLY A 36 1.21 8.06 7.24
C GLY A 36 2.30 9.10 7.46
N ILE A 37 2.73 9.27 8.71
CA ILE A 37 3.85 10.13 9.12
C ILE A 37 4.90 9.24 9.79
N ALA A 38 6.15 9.36 9.39
CA ALA A 38 7.27 8.62 9.97
C ALA A 38 8.46 9.54 10.23
N THR A 39 8.96 9.49 11.45
CA THR A 39 10.14 10.23 11.92
C THR A 39 11.07 9.30 12.67
N LYS A 40 12.29 9.74 12.92
CA LYS A 40 13.19 9.03 13.82
C LYS A 40 12.73 9.20 15.27
N LEU A 41 13.01 8.23 16.13
CA LEU A 41 12.68 8.30 17.55
C LEU A 41 13.28 9.54 18.24
N SER A 42 14.45 10.01 17.78
CA SER A 42 15.09 11.23 18.27
C SER A 42 14.42 12.52 17.80
N GLU A 43 13.51 12.47 16.85
CA GLU A 43 12.80 13.62 16.28
C GLU A 43 11.36 13.74 16.85
N TRP A 44 11.18 13.43 18.14
CA TRP A 44 9.87 13.40 18.77
C TRP A 44 9.10 14.73 18.67
N ALA A 45 9.71 15.85 19.09
CA ALA A 45 9.08 17.16 19.03
C ALA A 45 8.65 17.53 17.60
N LEU A 46 9.48 17.17 16.60
CA LEU A 46 9.11 17.36 15.21
C LEU A 46 7.92 16.48 14.80
N HIS A 47 7.84 15.25 15.33
CA HIS A 47 6.72 14.34 15.05
C HIS A 47 5.39 14.93 15.56
N GLU A 48 5.38 15.47 16.77
CA GLU A 48 4.22 16.15 17.36
C GLU A 48 3.83 17.36 16.52
N GLU A 49 4.78 18.25 16.18
CA GLU A 49 4.55 19.41 15.32
C GLU A 49 3.93 19.00 13.96
N MET A 50 4.42 17.92 13.35
CA MET A 50 3.89 17.42 12.07
C MET A 50 2.45 16.93 12.19
N ILE A 51 2.08 16.34 13.32
CA ILE A 51 0.71 15.86 13.59
C ILE A 51 -0.22 17.05 13.81
N ASP A 52 0.19 18.03 14.61
CA ASP A 52 -0.60 19.22 14.92
C ASP A 52 -0.86 20.03 13.64
N ASP A 53 0.15 20.32 12.84
CA ASP A 53 0.00 20.98 11.54
C ASP A 53 -0.93 20.21 10.59
N LEU A 54 -0.86 18.86 10.60
CA LEU A 54 -1.76 18.05 9.79
C LEU A 54 -3.21 18.19 10.26
N PHE A 55 -3.44 18.16 11.57
CA PHE A 55 -4.78 18.29 12.14
C PHE A 55 -5.38 19.67 11.87
N ASP A 56 -4.59 20.72 11.96
CA ASP A 56 -5.02 22.09 11.66
C ASP A 56 -5.47 22.20 10.20
N ILE A 57 -4.69 21.70 9.26
CA ILE A 57 -5.04 21.71 7.83
C ILE A 57 -6.33 20.90 7.57
N LEU A 58 -6.47 19.73 8.17
CA LEU A 58 -7.67 18.91 7.97
C LEU A 58 -8.91 19.60 8.55
N ALA A 59 -8.78 20.21 9.73
CA ALA A 59 -9.86 20.97 10.38
C ALA A 59 -10.27 22.20 9.55
N GLU A 60 -9.32 22.96 9.03
CA GLU A 60 -9.56 24.11 8.15
C GLU A 60 -10.38 23.76 6.91
N HIS A 61 -10.16 22.55 6.38
CA HIS A 61 -10.89 22.05 5.21
C HIS A 61 -12.12 21.20 5.55
N GLY A 62 -12.55 21.20 6.82
CA GLY A 62 -13.75 20.48 7.27
C GLY A 62 -13.64 18.95 7.20
N LEU A 63 -12.42 18.40 7.19
CA LEU A 63 -12.19 16.96 7.19
C LEU A 63 -12.14 16.43 8.62
N HIS A 64 -12.99 15.42 8.89
CA HIS A 64 -13.07 14.81 10.20
C HIS A 64 -12.35 13.47 10.26
N LEU A 65 -11.53 13.29 11.30
CA LEU A 65 -10.82 12.05 11.57
C LEU A 65 -11.65 11.14 12.47
N LYS A 66 -11.67 9.85 12.14
CA LYS A 66 -12.29 8.85 13.01
C LYS A 66 -11.28 8.39 14.07
N LEU A 67 -11.43 8.85 15.32
CA LEU A 67 -10.50 8.57 16.43
C LEU A 67 -10.18 7.08 16.60
N SER A 68 -11.16 6.19 16.41
CA SER A 68 -10.95 4.73 16.53
C SER A 68 -10.05 4.13 15.43
N LYS A 69 -9.70 4.89 14.40
CA LYS A 69 -8.79 4.48 13.33
C LYS A 69 -7.41 5.14 13.42
N LEU A 70 -7.25 6.11 14.33
CA LEU A 70 -5.97 6.78 14.51
C LEU A 70 -5.03 5.87 15.30
N VAL A 71 -3.82 5.72 14.77
CA VAL A 71 -2.76 4.93 15.39
C VAL A 71 -1.55 5.84 15.53
N PHE A 72 -1.13 6.08 16.77
CA PHE A 72 -0.01 6.97 17.07
C PHE A 72 1.15 6.19 17.68
N MET A 73 2.36 6.71 17.49
CA MET A 73 3.56 6.35 18.25
C MET A 73 3.89 4.87 18.20
N GLN A 74 3.72 4.26 17.04
CA GLN A 74 4.07 2.86 16.81
C GLN A 74 5.49 2.73 16.27
N SER A 75 6.20 1.69 16.68
CA SER A 75 7.51 1.34 16.12
C SER A 75 7.42 0.78 14.71
N GLN A 76 6.22 0.41 14.27
CA GLN A 76 5.90 -0.01 12.91
C GLN A 76 4.51 0.51 12.50
N MET A 77 4.33 0.70 11.21
CA MET A 77 3.09 1.19 10.62
C MET A 77 2.71 0.33 9.43
N ASP A 78 1.44 -0.09 9.40
CA ASP A 78 0.85 -0.69 8.21
C ASP A 78 0.30 0.41 7.31
N PHE A 79 0.84 0.52 6.10
CA PHE A 79 0.43 1.52 5.12
C PHE A 79 0.24 0.86 3.75
N LEU A 80 -0.96 0.89 3.23
CA LEU A 80 -1.30 0.30 1.92
C LEU A 80 -0.86 -1.17 1.78
N GLY A 81 -1.01 -1.98 2.83
CA GLY A 81 -0.67 -3.41 2.80
C GLY A 81 0.82 -3.72 2.91
N ILE A 82 1.65 -2.72 3.16
CA ILE A 82 3.07 -2.88 3.51
C ILE A 82 3.29 -2.48 4.96
N CYS A 83 4.24 -3.14 5.62
CA CYS A 83 4.69 -2.82 6.96
C CYS A 83 5.97 -1.98 6.87
N ILE A 84 5.97 -0.81 7.50
CA ILE A 84 7.11 0.12 7.56
C ILE A 84 7.60 0.14 9.01
N ASN A 85 8.86 -0.12 9.24
CA ASN A 85 9.50 -0.08 10.55
C ASN A 85 10.93 0.46 10.45
N LYS A 86 11.67 0.45 11.57
CA LYS A 86 13.08 0.91 11.64
C LYS A 86 14.04 0.15 10.70
N ASP A 87 13.74 -1.11 10.38
CA ASP A 87 14.59 -1.98 9.58
C ASP A 87 14.27 -1.85 8.07
N GLY A 88 13.17 -1.16 7.74
CA GLY A 88 12.78 -0.86 6.37
C GLY A 88 11.32 -1.15 6.07
N VAL A 89 11.07 -1.62 4.85
CA VAL A 89 9.72 -1.86 4.31
C VAL A 89 9.58 -3.33 3.97
N THR A 90 8.55 -3.97 4.51
CA THR A 90 8.25 -5.40 4.30
C THR A 90 6.77 -5.58 3.90
N ILE A 91 6.42 -6.79 3.45
CA ILE A 91 5.01 -7.14 3.23
C ILE A 91 4.35 -7.37 4.60
N ASN A 92 3.11 -6.90 4.77
CA ASN A 92 2.34 -7.24 5.96
C ASN A 92 2.17 -8.78 6.07
N PRO A 93 2.56 -9.40 7.20
CA PRO A 93 2.50 -10.86 7.37
C PRO A 93 1.11 -11.46 7.12
N ALA A 94 0.04 -10.75 7.49
CA ALA A 94 -1.33 -11.19 7.24
C ALA A 94 -1.66 -11.30 5.74
N LYS A 95 -0.98 -10.54 4.87
CA LYS A 95 -1.12 -10.64 3.41
C LYS A 95 -0.35 -11.84 2.85
N ILE A 96 0.77 -12.19 3.48
CA ILE A 96 1.55 -13.40 3.12
C ILE A 96 0.74 -14.65 3.45
N ALA A 97 0.12 -14.71 4.63
CA ALA A 97 -0.73 -15.85 5.03
C ALA A 97 -1.80 -16.16 3.97
N GLY A 98 -2.49 -15.14 3.45
CA GLY A 98 -3.47 -15.31 2.39
C GLY A 98 -2.89 -15.84 1.05
N ILE A 99 -1.57 -15.71 0.82
CA ILE A 99 -0.91 -16.28 -0.36
C ILE A 99 -0.51 -17.73 -0.09
N THR A 100 -0.01 -18.04 1.11
CA THR A 100 0.42 -19.42 1.47
C THR A 100 -0.75 -20.41 1.59
N GLU A 101 -1.95 -19.91 1.82
CA GLU A 101 -3.19 -20.70 1.85
C GLU A 101 -3.79 -20.92 0.45
N TRP A 102 -3.15 -20.43 -0.62
CA TRP A 102 -3.63 -20.61 -1.97
C TRP A 102 -3.54 -22.08 -2.39
N PRO A 103 -4.51 -22.61 -3.17
CA PRO A 103 -4.44 -23.98 -3.68
C PRO A 103 -3.18 -24.22 -4.51
N GLU A 104 -2.53 -25.37 -4.34
CA GLU A 104 -1.35 -25.77 -5.12
C GLU A 104 -1.68 -25.87 -6.62
N GLU A 105 -2.89 -26.29 -6.96
CA GLU A 105 -3.36 -26.33 -8.33
C GLU A 105 -4.48 -25.33 -8.58
N ILE A 106 -4.30 -24.52 -9.62
CA ILE A 106 -5.30 -23.59 -10.08
C ILE A 106 -5.93 -24.14 -11.36
N THR A 107 -7.23 -24.37 -11.33
CA THR A 107 -7.95 -25.01 -12.42
C THR A 107 -8.54 -24.08 -13.46
N MET A 108 -8.44 -22.76 -13.27
CA MET A 108 -9.04 -21.76 -14.16
C MET A 108 -8.26 -20.46 -14.24
N VAL A 109 -8.34 -19.81 -15.39
CA VAL A 109 -7.68 -18.51 -15.68
C VAL A 109 -8.04 -17.42 -14.65
N LYS A 110 -9.25 -17.45 -14.09
CA LYS A 110 -9.68 -16.48 -13.06
C LYS A 110 -8.81 -16.62 -11.80
N GLY A 111 -8.48 -17.85 -11.37
CA GLY A 111 -7.59 -18.08 -10.23
C GLY A 111 -6.18 -17.57 -10.51
N ILE A 112 -5.64 -17.84 -11.72
CA ILE A 112 -4.34 -17.29 -12.15
C ILE A 112 -4.31 -15.77 -12.05
N ARG A 113 -5.33 -15.11 -12.58
CA ARG A 113 -5.39 -13.63 -12.53
C ARG A 113 -5.49 -13.10 -11.11
N ALA A 114 -6.15 -13.83 -10.21
CA ALA A 114 -6.27 -13.43 -8.82
C ALA A 114 -4.90 -13.52 -8.12
N ILE A 115 -4.17 -14.64 -8.22
CA ILE A 115 -2.84 -14.78 -7.61
C ILE A 115 -1.82 -13.80 -8.22
N LEU A 116 -1.82 -13.65 -9.56
CA LEU A 116 -0.96 -12.67 -10.22
C LEU A 116 -1.27 -11.24 -9.80
N GLY A 117 -2.53 -10.93 -9.50
CA GLY A 117 -2.93 -9.62 -8.95
C GLY A 117 -2.35 -9.37 -7.57
N VAL A 118 -2.47 -10.34 -6.67
CA VAL A 118 -1.93 -10.25 -5.30
C VAL A 118 -0.40 -10.22 -5.31
N CYS A 119 0.25 -11.16 -5.99
CA CYS A 119 1.71 -11.22 -6.07
C CYS A 119 2.28 -10.01 -6.85
N GLY A 120 1.57 -9.55 -7.89
CA GLY A 120 1.96 -8.39 -8.68
C GLY A 120 1.96 -7.08 -7.89
N TYR A 121 1.05 -6.94 -6.91
CA TYR A 121 1.07 -5.81 -5.97
C TYR A 121 2.34 -5.80 -5.12
N HIS A 122 2.80 -6.98 -4.70
CA HIS A 122 3.99 -7.16 -3.86
C HIS A 122 5.26 -7.49 -4.64
N ARG A 123 5.24 -7.38 -5.99
CA ARG A 123 6.34 -7.80 -6.88
C ARG A 123 7.71 -7.21 -6.54
N ARG A 124 7.74 -6.03 -5.93
CA ARG A 124 9.00 -5.37 -5.49
C ARG A 124 9.74 -6.15 -4.41
N PHE A 125 9.05 -7.03 -3.69
CA PHE A 125 9.60 -7.88 -2.63
C PHE A 125 9.92 -9.30 -3.10
N ILE A 126 9.58 -9.64 -4.35
CA ILE A 126 9.80 -10.97 -4.94
C ILE A 126 10.94 -10.85 -5.96
N PRO A 127 12.14 -11.37 -5.64
CA PRO A 127 13.24 -11.38 -6.59
C PRO A 127 12.83 -12.11 -7.87
N CYS A 128 13.24 -11.61 -9.02
CA CYS A 128 12.96 -12.21 -10.32
C CYS A 128 11.48 -12.50 -10.61
N PHE A 129 10.55 -11.72 -10.02
CA PHE A 129 9.10 -11.94 -10.14
C PHE A 129 8.64 -12.21 -11.58
N SER A 130 9.11 -11.43 -12.55
CA SER A 130 8.70 -11.56 -13.95
C SER A 130 9.10 -12.93 -14.55
N PHE A 131 10.24 -13.47 -14.14
CA PHE A 131 10.70 -14.78 -14.56
C PHE A 131 9.86 -15.90 -13.94
N ILE A 132 9.67 -15.83 -12.62
CA ILE A 132 8.86 -16.80 -11.85
C ILE A 132 7.41 -16.82 -12.35
N ALA A 133 6.83 -15.65 -12.59
CA ALA A 133 5.42 -15.52 -12.98
C ALA A 133 5.17 -15.72 -14.50
N ALA A 134 6.21 -15.87 -15.32
CA ALA A 134 6.08 -15.98 -16.78
C ALA A 134 5.16 -17.14 -17.22
N PRO A 135 5.26 -18.38 -16.67
CA PRO A 135 4.36 -19.49 -17.03
C PRO A 135 2.90 -19.14 -16.74
N LEU A 136 2.63 -18.53 -15.58
CA LEU A 136 1.28 -18.13 -15.18
C LEU A 136 0.72 -17.03 -16.09
N PHE A 137 1.54 -16.04 -16.47
CA PHE A 137 1.11 -15.02 -17.43
C PHE A 137 0.79 -15.62 -18.80
N ARG A 138 1.54 -16.65 -19.24
CA ARG A 138 1.24 -17.40 -20.47
C ARG A 138 -0.18 -17.96 -20.46
N LEU A 139 -0.62 -18.58 -19.35
CA LEU A 139 -1.96 -19.16 -19.20
C LEU A 139 -3.10 -18.12 -19.17
N THR A 140 -2.81 -16.83 -19.02
CA THR A 140 -3.85 -15.77 -19.07
C THR A 140 -4.18 -15.30 -20.48
N ARG A 141 -3.41 -15.72 -21.51
CA ARG A 141 -3.61 -15.31 -22.90
C ARG A 141 -4.83 -16.01 -23.50
N LYS A 142 -5.55 -15.32 -24.40
CA LYS A 142 -6.77 -15.86 -25.00
C LYS A 142 -6.53 -17.07 -25.92
N ASP A 143 -5.37 -17.07 -26.59
CA ASP A 143 -5.06 -18.04 -27.64
C ASP A 143 -4.24 -19.24 -27.12
N ILE A 144 -4.06 -19.35 -25.82
CA ILE A 144 -3.32 -20.44 -25.18
C ILE A 144 -4.30 -21.34 -24.43
N PRO A 145 -4.33 -22.67 -24.71
CA PRO A 145 -5.10 -23.61 -23.91
C PRO A 145 -4.63 -23.58 -22.44
N PHE A 146 -5.58 -23.67 -21.53
CA PHE A 146 -5.26 -23.75 -20.12
C PHE A 146 -4.74 -25.15 -19.79
N VAL A 147 -3.42 -25.27 -19.64
CA VAL A 147 -2.74 -26.51 -19.23
C VAL A 147 -1.84 -26.15 -18.04
N TRP A 148 -2.19 -26.68 -16.88
CA TRP A 148 -1.36 -26.58 -15.67
C TRP A 148 -0.24 -27.60 -15.78
N ASP A 149 0.98 -27.18 -15.99
CA ASP A 149 2.15 -28.01 -16.15
C ASP A 149 3.15 -27.80 -14.99
N LYS A 150 4.23 -28.57 -14.98
CA LYS A 150 5.28 -28.51 -13.95
C LYS A 150 6.02 -27.19 -13.86
N ASP A 151 5.87 -26.31 -14.84
CA ASP A 151 6.51 -24.99 -14.86
C ASP A 151 5.60 -23.94 -14.18
N CYS A 152 4.33 -24.31 -13.89
CA CYS A 152 3.37 -23.48 -13.19
C CYS A 152 3.43 -23.66 -11.68
#